data_52d79b6f585853957b066b3ff485f37c
#
_entry.id   52d79b6f585853957b066b3ff485f37c
#
_cell.length_a   1.000
_cell.length_b   1.000
_cell.length_c   1.000
_cell.angle_alpha   90.00
_cell.angle_beta   90.00
_cell.angle_gamma   90.00
#
_symmetry.space_group_name_H-M   'P 1'
#
loop_
_entity.id
_entity.type
_entity.pdbx_description
1 polymer ?
#
loop_
_entity_poly.entity_id
_entity_poly.type
_entity_poly.pdbx_seq_one_letter_code
_entity_poly.pdbx_strand_id
1 'polypeptide(L)'
;SKSALKEEVDTILKARAEKKALEIFNEKIAGKIKKDSKISSEEIKELIVKASKGELEVEELKKILIEKLGISDEEVEAMISEATSKGKDVKKVLLKKILEETTTLSKDELNKVIQKVEKVATETNELLTKIGNATTAKEIRKILEEAGDISEEEIKSIVEKNEKVLAEEKSFLRETMAKLYARLQRDRRLNIEEAFCANIEGLLDHLLIEPTYFETNKYDIDAYVNAMNRSYQLMELILNDYQDIMLQLEGNADLRGTNDYNKALAERRWRTPSRILVTLYTVQADIPVTGVSRGEECQLERLKDESESAWWTRNRRTDYMFKLR
;
A
#
# COMPACT_ATOMS: atom_id res chain seq x y z
N SER A 1 14.55 -8.18 9.16
CA SER A 1 14.17 -6.97 8.41
C SER A 1 12.65 -6.92 8.21
N LYS A 2 12.10 -5.75 7.98
CA LYS A 2 10.66 -5.57 7.66
C LYS A 2 10.21 -6.39 6.48
N SER A 3 11.05 -6.52 5.46
CA SER A 3 10.77 -7.33 4.28
C SER A 3 10.53 -8.79 4.65
N ALA A 4 11.39 -9.37 5.46
CA ALA A 4 11.25 -10.76 5.89
C ALA A 4 9.99 -11.00 6.74
N LEU A 5 9.64 -10.05 7.62
CA LEU A 5 8.40 -10.12 8.39
C LEU A 5 7.17 -10.03 7.49
N LYS A 6 7.20 -9.14 6.51
CA LYS A 6 6.11 -8.99 5.53
C LYS A 6 5.91 -10.27 4.72
N GLU A 7 6.99 -10.88 4.24
CA GLU A 7 6.97 -12.14 3.50
C GLU A 7 6.39 -13.29 4.35
N GLU A 8 6.77 -13.35 5.63
CA GLU A 8 6.24 -14.37 6.54
C GLU A 8 4.74 -14.19 6.81
N VAL A 9 4.31 -12.96 7.07
CA VAL A 9 2.89 -12.64 7.24
C VAL A 9 2.10 -12.97 5.97
N ASP A 10 2.60 -12.59 4.80
CA ASP A 10 1.98 -12.93 3.51
C ASP A 10 1.87 -14.45 3.34
N THR A 11 2.93 -15.18 3.66
CA THR A 11 2.95 -16.65 3.61
C THR A 11 1.88 -17.28 4.50
N ILE A 12 1.77 -16.84 5.74
CA ILE A 12 0.79 -17.37 6.71
C ILE A 12 -0.65 -17.04 6.28
N LEU A 13 -0.91 -15.81 5.84
CA LEU A 13 -2.24 -15.42 5.38
C LEU A 13 -2.63 -16.12 4.07
N LYS A 14 -1.69 -16.37 3.17
CA LYS A 14 -1.90 -17.17 1.97
C LYS A 14 -2.15 -18.65 2.29
N ALA A 15 -1.45 -19.22 3.27
CA ALA A 15 -1.72 -20.58 3.76
C ALA A 15 -3.13 -20.70 4.37
N ARG A 16 -3.57 -19.69 5.14
CA ARG A 16 -4.95 -19.60 5.64
C ARG A 16 -5.95 -19.52 4.48
N ALA A 17 -5.71 -18.70 3.49
CA ALA A 17 -6.58 -18.59 2.31
C ALA A 17 -6.64 -19.91 1.53
N GLU A 18 -5.54 -20.63 1.40
CA GLU A 18 -5.46 -21.95 0.79
C GLU A 18 -6.30 -22.97 1.56
N LYS A 19 -6.19 -23.03 2.88
CA LYS A 19 -7.00 -23.92 3.72
C LYS A 19 -8.49 -23.68 3.49
N LYS A 20 -8.95 -22.42 3.53
CA LYS A 20 -10.34 -22.07 3.26
C LYS A 20 -10.76 -22.39 1.82
N ALA A 21 -9.89 -22.20 0.86
CA ALA A 21 -10.14 -22.58 -0.54
C ALA A 21 -10.36 -24.09 -0.69
N LEU A 22 -9.55 -24.90 -0.02
CA LEU A 22 -9.68 -26.36 -0.01
C LEU A 22 -10.98 -26.81 0.64
N GLU A 23 -11.43 -26.16 1.72
CA GLU A 23 -12.72 -26.42 2.33
C GLU A 23 -13.87 -26.12 1.35
N ILE A 24 -13.83 -24.96 0.67
CA ILE A 24 -14.82 -24.61 -0.37
C ILE A 24 -14.82 -25.64 -1.49
N PHE A 25 -13.65 -26.03 -1.99
CA PHE A 25 -13.51 -27.01 -3.05
C PHE A 25 -14.10 -28.36 -2.63
N ASN A 26 -13.69 -28.91 -1.50
CA ASN A 26 -14.14 -30.22 -1.02
C ASN A 26 -15.64 -30.25 -0.74
N GLU A 27 -16.18 -29.21 -0.11
CA GLU A 27 -17.60 -29.18 0.24
C GLU A 27 -18.54 -28.90 -0.94
N LYS A 28 -18.10 -28.09 -1.91
CA LYS A 28 -19.02 -27.53 -2.92
C LYS A 28 -18.72 -27.96 -4.34
N ILE A 29 -17.47 -28.31 -4.67
CA ILE A 29 -17.02 -28.50 -6.06
C ILE A 29 -16.64 -29.95 -6.34
N ALA A 30 -15.84 -30.60 -5.49
CA ALA A 30 -15.22 -31.89 -5.76
C ALA A 30 -16.23 -32.98 -6.20
N GLY A 31 -17.34 -33.07 -5.52
CA GLY A 31 -18.42 -34.03 -5.85
C GLY A 31 -19.33 -33.64 -7.03
N LYS A 32 -19.06 -32.48 -7.64
CA LYS A 32 -19.87 -31.91 -8.73
C LYS A 32 -19.12 -31.79 -10.05
N ILE A 33 -17.86 -32.26 -10.13
CA ILE A 33 -17.09 -32.26 -11.35
C ILE A 33 -17.68 -33.23 -12.35
N LYS A 34 -17.89 -32.81 -13.60
CA LYS A 34 -18.40 -33.64 -14.67
C LYS A 34 -17.43 -34.78 -14.98
N LYS A 35 -17.96 -35.99 -15.24
CA LYS A 35 -17.15 -37.17 -15.55
C LYS A 35 -16.31 -37.01 -16.86
N ASP A 36 -16.83 -36.22 -17.78
CA ASP A 36 -16.27 -35.92 -19.09
C ASP A 36 -15.52 -34.54 -19.08
N SER A 37 -15.28 -33.99 -17.90
CA SER A 37 -14.55 -32.71 -17.78
C SER A 37 -13.17 -32.80 -18.43
N LYS A 38 -12.84 -31.84 -19.29
CA LYS A 38 -11.53 -31.70 -19.93
C LYS A 38 -10.47 -31.12 -19.02
N ILE A 39 -10.87 -30.66 -17.84
CA ILE A 39 -10.00 -30.13 -16.80
C ILE A 39 -10.06 -31.08 -15.60
N SER A 40 -8.90 -31.44 -15.08
CA SER A 40 -8.82 -32.35 -13.93
C SER A 40 -9.32 -31.70 -12.64
N SER A 41 -9.68 -32.52 -11.68
CA SER A 41 -10.07 -32.08 -10.32
C SER A 41 -8.97 -31.27 -9.66
N GLU A 42 -7.69 -31.65 -9.83
CA GLU A 42 -6.54 -30.92 -9.28
C GLU A 42 -6.39 -29.54 -9.91
N GLU A 43 -6.57 -29.41 -11.23
CA GLU A 43 -6.49 -28.11 -11.91
C GLU A 43 -7.62 -27.17 -11.46
N ILE A 44 -8.84 -27.67 -11.30
CA ILE A 44 -9.96 -26.89 -10.76
C ILE A 44 -9.65 -26.44 -9.33
N LYS A 45 -9.12 -27.34 -8.52
CA LYS A 45 -8.69 -27.04 -7.15
C LYS A 45 -7.63 -25.95 -7.11
N GLU A 46 -6.59 -26.04 -7.97
CA GLU A 46 -5.55 -25.00 -8.07
C GLU A 46 -6.12 -23.62 -8.46
N LEU A 47 -7.08 -23.58 -9.39
CA LEU A 47 -7.74 -22.32 -9.76
C LEU A 47 -8.50 -21.70 -8.57
N ILE A 48 -9.18 -22.49 -7.78
CA ILE A 48 -9.90 -22.02 -6.59
C ILE A 48 -8.92 -21.52 -5.53
N VAL A 49 -7.79 -22.21 -5.32
CA VAL A 49 -6.72 -21.79 -4.42
C VAL A 49 -6.10 -20.46 -4.88
N LYS A 50 -5.71 -20.36 -6.15
CA LYS A 50 -5.16 -19.11 -6.71
C LYS A 50 -6.14 -17.94 -6.61
N ALA A 51 -7.42 -18.18 -6.93
CA ALA A 51 -8.47 -17.18 -6.79
C ALA A 51 -8.60 -16.68 -5.36
N SER A 52 -8.58 -17.58 -4.38
CA SER A 52 -8.68 -17.26 -2.94
C SER A 52 -7.48 -16.52 -2.40
N LYS A 53 -6.29 -16.71 -3.01
CA LYS A 53 -5.05 -15.97 -2.69
C LYS A 53 -4.95 -14.62 -3.43
N GLY A 54 -5.83 -14.35 -4.40
CA GLY A 54 -5.74 -13.19 -5.28
C GLY A 54 -4.66 -13.31 -6.37
N GLU A 55 -4.14 -14.51 -6.62
CA GLU A 55 -3.02 -14.80 -7.54
C GLU A 55 -3.48 -15.26 -8.93
N LEU A 56 -4.77 -15.29 -9.17
CA LEU A 56 -5.34 -15.73 -10.45
C LEU A 56 -5.04 -14.70 -11.56
N GLU A 57 -4.59 -15.17 -12.73
CA GLU A 57 -4.27 -14.32 -13.86
C GLU A 57 -5.27 -14.49 -15.01
N VAL A 58 -5.60 -13.38 -15.70
CA VAL A 58 -6.57 -13.38 -16.82
C VAL A 58 -6.06 -14.27 -17.95
N GLU A 59 -4.78 -14.19 -18.30
CA GLU A 59 -4.18 -14.96 -19.39
C GLU A 59 -4.20 -16.47 -19.11
N GLU A 60 -4.04 -16.88 -17.86
CA GLU A 60 -4.18 -18.29 -17.46
C GLU A 60 -5.60 -18.81 -17.71
N LEU A 61 -6.60 -18.03 -17.32
CA LEU A 61 -8.01 -18.37 -17.51
C LEU A 61 -8.40 -18.40 -18.99
N LYS A 62 -7.93 -17.42 -19.79
CA LYS A 62 -8.11 -17.41 -21.25
C LYS A 62 -7.56 -18.68 -21.88
N LYS A 63 -6.32 -19.04 -21.53
CA LYS A 63 -5.67 -20.25 -22.05
C LYS A 63 -6.48 -21.51 -21.74
N ILE A 64 -6.99 -21.65 -20.53
CA ILE A 64 -7.83 -22.80 -20.15
C ILE A 64 -9.11 -22.84 -20.96
N LEU A 65 -9.80 -21.70 -21.11
CA LEU A 65 -11.05 -21.63 -21.87
C LEU A 65 -10.86 -21.99 -23.34
N ILE A 66 -9.80 -21.51 -23.98
CA ILE A 66 -9.54 -21.72 -25.39
C ILE A 66 -8.95 -23.12 -25.62
N GLU A 67 -7.81 -23.45 -24.98
CA GLU A 67 -7.04 -24.66 -25.32
C GLU A 67 -7.67 -25.95 -24.76
N LYS A 68 -8.25 -25.89 -23.55
CA LYS A 68 -8.81 -27.07 -22.90
C LYS A 68 -10.31 -27.21 -23.10
N LEU A 69 -11.07 -26.14 -22.99
CA LEU A 69 -12.53 -26.20 -23.12
C LEU A 69 -13.02 -26.00 -24.55
N GLY A 70 -12.13 -25.46 -25.44
CA GLY A 70 -12.45 -25.31 -26.86
C GLY A 70 -13.42 -24.16 -27.13
N ILE A 71 -13.47 -23.17 -26.26
CA ILE A 71 -14.24 -21.93 -26.47
C ILE A 71 -13.43 -21.08 -27.44
N SER A 72 -14.10 -20.43 -28.40
CA SER A 72 -13.38 -19.60 -29.37
C SER A 72 -12.75 -18.36 -28.73
N ASP A 73 -11.64 -17.89 -29.30
CA ASP A 73 -10.95 -16.68 -28.83
C ASP A 73 -11.90 -15.47 -28.88
N GLU A 74 -12.70 -15.37 -29.93
CA GLU A 74 -13.70 -14.31 -30.11
C GLU A 74 -14.74 -14.31 -28.99
N GLU A 75 -15.20 -15.50 -28.56
CA GLU A 75 -16.17 -15.60 -27.45
C GLU A 75 -15.53 -15.19 -26.10
N VAL A 76 -14.29 -15.60 -25.86
CA VAL A 76 -13.56 -15.22 -24.63
C VAL A 76 -13.30 -13.72 -24.60
N GLU A 77 -12.87 -13.11 -25.71
CA GLU A 77 -12.67 -11.66 -25.81
C GLU A 77 -13.99 -10.88 -25.65
N ALA A 78 -15.09 -11.40 -26.18
CA ALA A 78 -16.41 -10.80 -25.99
C ALA A 78 -16.81 -10.81 -24.49
N MET A 79 -16.56 -11.91 -23.77
CA MET A 79 -16.82 -11.99 -22.32
C MET A 79 -15.96 -10.99 -21.53
N ILE A 80 -14.69 -10.83 -21.88
CA ILE A 80 -13.77 -9.86 -21.24
C ILE A 80 -14.26 -8.44 -21.50
N SER A 81 -14.59 -8.12 -22.74
CA SER A 81 -15.07 -6.80 -23.15
C SER A 81 -16.39 -6.44 -22.44
N GLU A 82 -17.33 -7.40 -22.38
CA GLU A 82 -18.60 -7.22 -21.67
C GLU A 82 -18.39 -7.02 -20.17
N ALA A 83 -17.50 -7.81 -19.54
CA ALA A 83 -17.18 -7.67 -18.12
C ALA A 83 -16.58 -6.29 -17.84
N THR A 84 -15.62 -5.87 -18.64
CA THR A 84 -14.95 -4.57 -18.51
C THR A 84 -15.95 -3.41 -18.69
N SER A 85 -16.80 -3.46 -19.73
CA SER A 85 -17.80 -2.41 -19.99
C SER A 85 -18.83 -2.27 -18.87
N LYS A 86 -19.14 -3.36 -18.18
CA LYS A 86 -20.07 -3.41 -17.04
C LYS A 86 -19.39 -3.21 -15.68
N GLY A 87 -18.08 -2.91 -15.65
CA GLY A 87 -17.31 -2.74 -14.41
C GLY A 87 -17.25 -4.01 -13.55
N LYS A 88 -17.36 -5.19 -14.17
CA LYS A 88 -17.25 -6.48 -13.49
C LYS A 88 -15.82 -6.98 -13.47
N ASP A 89 -15.47 -7.73 -12.44
CA ASP A 89 -14.17 -8.40 -12.37
C ASP A 89 -14.07 -9.48 -13.46
N VAL A 90 -13.16 -9.28 -14.39
CA VAL A 90 -12.90 -10.18 -15.52
C VAL A 90 -12.50 -11.57 -15.03
N LYS A 91 -11.60 -11.66 -14.04
CA LYS A 91 -11.12 -12.95 -13.50
C LYS A 91 -12.28 -13.77 -12.94
N LYS A 92 -13.22 -13.12 -12.25
CA LYS A 92 -14.42 -13.73 -11.71
C LYS A 92 -15.36 -14.26 -12.81
N VAL A 93 -15.53 -13.49 -13.89
CA VAL A 93 -16.39 -13.91 -15.02
C VAL A 93 -15.81 -15.13 -15.71
N LEU A 94 -14.49 -15.12 -16.00
CA LEU A 94 -13.81 -16.23 -16.65
C LEU A 94 -13.76 -17.48 -15.76
N LEU A 95 -13.44 -17.34 -14.47
CA LEU A 95 -13.48 -18.47 -13.53
C LEU A 95 -14.87 -19.08 -13.42
N LYS A 96 -15.89 -18.26 -13.37
CA LYS A 96 -17.28 -18.73 -13.36
C LYS A 96 -17.60 -19.54 -14.61
N LYS A 97 -17.19 -19.08 -15.80
CA LYS A 97 -17.39 -19.81 -17.06
C LYS A 97 -16.69 -21.18 -17.04
N ILE A 98 -15.44 -21.23 -16.55
CA ILE A 98 -14.72 -22.52 -16.39
C ILE A 98 -15.51 -23.48 -15.51
N LEU A 99 -16.01 -23.03 -14.35
CA LEU A 99 -16.78 -23.87 -13.44
C LEU A 99 -18.14 -24.31 -14.05
N GLU A 100 -18.80 -23.47 -14.83
CA GLU A 100 -20.01 -23.83 -15.57
C GLU A 100 -19.77 -24.95 -16.56
N GLU A 101 -18.66 -24.91 -17.30
CA GLU A 101 -18.31 -25.94 -18.29
C GLU A 101 -17.86 -27.25 -17.64
N THR A 102 -17.22 -27.19 -16.46
CA THR A 102 -16.55 -28.36 -15.85
C THR A 102 -17.32 -29.01 -14.71
N THR A 103 -18.37 -28.37 -14.19
CA THR A 103 -19.14 -28.89 -13.05
C THR A 103 -20.64 -29.00 -13.36
N THR A 104 -21.35 -29.75 -12.52
CA THR A 104 -22.81 -29.88 -12.54
C THR A 104 -23.51 -28.92 -11.59
N LEU A 105 -22.79 -27.88 -11.12
CA LEU A 105 -23.32 -26.85 -10.23
C LEU A 105 -24.40 -26.01 -10.95
N SER A 106 -25.49 -25.74 -10.28
CA SER A 106 -26.47 -24.76 -10.75
C SER A 106 -25.88 -23.33 -10.74
N LYS A 107 -26.53 -22.41 -11.47
CA LYS A 107 -26.12 -21.00 -11.48
C LYS A 107 -26.07 -20.37 -10.09
N ASP A 108 -26.98 -20.73 -9.22
CA ASP A 108 -27.04 -20.23 -7.84
C ASP A 108 -25.91 -20.80 -6.98
N GLU A 109 -25.61 -22.09 -7.14
CA GLU A 109 -24.48 -22.73 -6.46
C GLU A 109 -23.14 -22.12 -6.93
N LEU A 110 -22.97 -21.91 -8.25
CA LEU A 110 -21.80 -21.24 -8.81
C LEU A 110 -21.60 -19.84 -8.24
N ASN A 111 -22.66 -19.04 -8.22
CA ASN A 111 -22.60 -17.71 -7.63
C ASN A 111 -22.17 -17.75 -6.16
N LYS A 112 -22.72 -18.68 -5.37
CA LYS A 112 -22.34 -18.86 -3.96
C LYS A 112 -20.89 -19.29 -3.80
N VAL A 113 -20.38 -20.18 -4.66
CA VAL A 113 -18.97 -20.59 -4.66
C VAL A 113 -18.07 -19.41 -4.97
N ILE A 114 -18.34 -18.68 -6.06
CA ILE A 114 -17.56 -17.51 -6.45
C ILE A 114 -17.55 -16.44 -5.35
N GLN A 115 -18.70 -16.15 -4.74
CA GLN A 115 -18.79 -15.20 -3.62
C GLN A 115 -17.95 -15.64 -2.41
N LYS A 116 -17.94 -16.94 -2.07
CA LYS A 116 -17.12 -17.46 -0.97
C LYS A 116 -15.63 -17.30 -1.27
N VAL A 117 -15.20 -17.64 -2.49
CA VAL A 117 -13.80 -17.49 -2.94
C VAL A 117 -13.36 -16.03 -2.89
N GLU A 118 -14.19 -15.14 -3.43
CA GLU A 118 -13.97 -13.69 -3.41
C GLU A 118 -13.87 -13.14 -1.99
N LYS A 119 -14.75 -13.60 -1.10
CA LYS A 119 -14.72 -13.22 0.32
C LYS A 119 -13.39 -13.58 0.97
N VAL A 120 -12.87 -14.79 0.73
CA VAL A 120 -11.57 -15.23 1.25
C VAL A 120 -10.43 -14.33 0.73
N ALA A 121 -10.43 -14.02 -0.57
CA ALA A 121 -9.43 -13.13 -1.17
C ALA A 121 -9.48 -11.71 -0.59
N THR A 122 -10.68 -11.15 -0.44
CA THR A 122 -10.91 -9.82 0.13
C THR A 122 -10.44 -9.76 1.59
N GLU A 123 -10.86 -10.73 2.42
CA GLU A 123 -10.44 -10.83 3.81
C GLU A 123 -8.93 -10.93 3.95
N THR A 124 -8.26 -11.70 3.09
CA THR A 124 -6.80 -11.85 3.10
C THR A 124 -6.11 -10.53 2.80
N ASN A 125 -6.55 -9.78 1.79
CA ASN A 125 -6.01 -8.48 1.44
C ASN A 125 -6.27 -7.42 2.52
N GLU A 126 -7.46 -7.42 3.13
CA GLU A 126 -7.79 -6.54 4.26
C GLU A 126 -6.90 -6.82 5.46
N LEU A 127 -6.63 -8.08 5.79
CA LEU A 127 -5.74 -8.47 6.88
C LEU A 127 -4.30 -8.03 6.61
N LEU A 128 -3.78 -8.23 5.38
CA LEU A 128 -2.46 -7.75 4.97
C LEU A 128 -2.36 -6.22 5.13
N THR A 129 -3.40 -5.50 4.72
CA THR A 129 -3.46 -4.05 4.85
C THR A 129 -3.48 -3.61 6.31
N LYS A 130 -4.33 -4.23 7.15
CA LYS A 130 -4.42 -3.93 8.59
C LYS A 130 -3.11 -4.19 9.31
N ILE A 131 -2.45 -5.33 9.02
CA ILE A 131 -1.15 -5.66 9.63
C ILE A 131 -0.07 -4.70 9.13
N GLY A 132 -0.08 -4.34 7.85
CA GLY A 132 0.85 -3.35 7.29
C GLY A 132 0.74 -1.96 7.94
N ASN A 133 -0.45 -1.62 8.44
CA ASN A 133 -0.74 -0.35 9.13
C ASN A 133 -0.59 -0.44 10.65
N ALA A 134 -0.48 -1.64 11.22
CA ALA A 134 -0.33 -1.82 12.66
C ALA A 134 1.03 -1.30 13.15
N THR A 135 1.00 -0.56 14.25
CA THR A 135 2.18 0.11 14.83
C THR A 135 2.74 -0.61 16.05
N THR A 136 1.95 -1.53 16.62
CA THR A 136 2.33 -2.27 17.83
C THR A 136 2.13 -3.77 17.65
N ALA A 137 2.97 -4.56 18.32
CA ALA A 137 2.83 -6.00 18.38
C ALA A 137 1.46 -6.44 18.94
N LYS A 138 0.90 -5.66 19.87
CA LYS A 138 -0.43 -5.92 20.44
C LYS A 138 -1.55 -5.75 19.40
N GLU A 139 -1.46 -4.75 18.54
CA GLU A 139 -2.41 -4.58 17.43
C GLU A 139 -2.32 -5.72 16.43
N ILE A 140 -1.10 -6.11 16.04
CA ILE A 140 -0.88 -7.24 15.14
C ILE A 140 -1.47 -8.52 15.74
N ARG A 141 -1.20 -8.79 17.01
CA ARG A 141 -1.76 -9.95 17.72
C ARG A 141 -3.29 -9.94 17.64
N LYS A 142 -3.91 -8.83 18.00
CA LYS A 142 -5.37 -8.67 17.95
C LYS A 142 -5.95 -8.92 16.55
N ILE A 143 -5.31 -8.36 15.51
CA ILE A 143 -5.75 -8.56 14.11
C ILE A 143 -5.68 -10.04 13.72
N LEU A 144 -4.60 -10.73 14.09
CA LEU A 144 -4.43 -12.15 13.79
C LEU A 144 -5.38 -13.05 14.57
N GLU A 145 -5.62 -12.77 15.85
CA GLU A 145 -6.61 -13.47 16.68
C GLU A 145 -8.05 -13.29 16.11
N GLU A 146 -8.42 -12.06 15.73
CA GLU A 146 -9.72 -11.78 15.11
C GLU A 146 -9.90 -12.42 13.73
N ALA A 147 -8.82 -12.65 13.01
CA ALA A 147 -8.84 -13.31 11.69
C ALA A 147 -9.28 -14.77 11.79
N GLY A 148 -8.98 -15.45 12.89
CA GLY A 148 -9.20 -16.87 13.08
C GLY A 148 -8.40 -17.76 12.13
N ASP A 149 -8.43 -19.06 12.35
CA ASP A 149 -7.76 -20.08 11.53
C ASP A 149 -6.23 -19.90 11.41
N ILE A 150 -5.60 -19.20 12.36
CA ILE A 150 -4.16 -19.04 12.51
C ILE A 150 -3.80 -19.61 13.88
N SER A 151 -2.78 -20.47 13.96
CA SER A 151 -2.38 -21.09 15.20
C SER A 151 -1.74 -20.08 16.17
N GLU A 152 -1.83 -20.35 17.47
CA GLU A 152 -1.21 -19.50 18.50
C GLU A 152 0.31 -19.44 18.33
N GLU A 153 0.94 -20.53 17.88
CA GLU A 153 2.37 -20.58 17.57
C GLU A 153 2.76 -19.64 16.44
N GLU A 154 1.95 -19.59 15.36
CA GLU A 154 2.17 -18.69 14.24
C GLU A 154 1.97 -17.23 14.65
N ILE A 155 0.91 -16.93 15.42
CA ILE A 155 0.66 -15.60 15.97
C ILE A 155 1.85 -15.16 16.83
N LYS A 156 2.31 -16.01 17.73
CA LYS A 156 3.45 -15.73 18.62
C LYS A 156 4.72 -15.47 17.82
N SER A 157 5.02 -16.27 16.81
CA SER A 157 6.18 -16.10 15.94
C SER A 157 6.17 -14.74 15.25
N ILE A 158 5.02 -14.35 14.65
CA ILE A 158 4.86 -13.05 13.99
C ILE A 158 5.05 -11.90 14.98
N VAL A 159 4.43 -12.00 16.17
CA VAL A 159 4.49 -10.95 17.19
C VAL A 159 5.92 -10.76 17.69
N GLU A 160 6.63 -11.82 18.04
CA GLU A 160 8.03 -11.76 18.51
C GLU A 160 8.96 -11.15 17.43
N LYS A 161 8.80 -11.54 16.17
CA LYS A 161 9.58 -10.97 15.07
C LYS A 161 9.26 -9.49 14.84
N ASN A 162 7.98 -9.11 14.96
CA ASN A 162 7.58 -7.71 14.85
C ASN A 162 8.18 -6.87 15.99
N GLU A 163 8.16 -7.35 17.22
CA GLU A 163 8.79 -6.67 18.36
C GLU A 163 10.28 -6.44 18.14
N LYS A 164 10.98 -7.45 17.60
CA LYS A 164 12.39 -7.33 17.25
C LYS A 164 12.63 -6.27 16.17
N VAL A 165 11.84 -6.30 15.09
CA VAL A 165 11.94 -5.31 14.00
C VAL A 165 11.65 -3.90 14.51
N LEU A 166 10.62 -3.73 15.36
CA LEU A 166 10.30 -2.43 15.95
C LEU A 166 11.41 -1.93 16.89
N ALA A 167 12.06 -2.82 17.66
CA ALA A 167 13.19 -2.46 18.50
C ALA A 167 14.40 -2.01 17.67
N GLU A 168 14.72 -2.71 16.59
CA GLU A 168 15.77 -2.33 15.64
C GLU A 168 15.48 -0.98 14.99
N GLU A 169 14.24 -0.72 14.59
CA GLU A 169 13.81 0.56 14.02
C GLU A 169 13.91 1.72 15.01
N LYS A 170 13.46 1.50 16.25
CA LYS A 170 13.61 2.51 17.31
C LYS A 170 15.08 2.82 17.60
N SER A 171 15.95 1.81 17.62
CA SER A 171 17.39 2.00 17.78
C SER A 171 17.98 2.80 16.64
N PHE A 172 17.65 2.43 15.39
CA PHE A 172 18.08 3.14 14.19
C PHE A 172 17.57 4.59 14.17
N LEU A 173 16.29 4.80 14.52
CA LEU A 173 15.70 6.14 14.60
C LEU A 173 16.45 6.99 15.64
N ARG A 174 16.70 6.47 16.84
CA ARG A 174 17.44 7.20 17.87
C ARG A 174 18.85 7.60 17.43
N GLU A 175 19.57 6.69 16.77
CA GLU A 175 20.90 6.97 16.24
C GLU A 175 20.86 8.06 15.14
N THR A 176 19.91 7.95 14.22
CA THR A 176 19.73 8.90 13.14
C THR A 176 19.29 10.26 13.67
N MET A 177 18.39 10.29 14.66
CA MET A 177 17.98 11.53 15.32
C MET A 177 19.12 12.19 16.09
N ALA A 178 20.00 11.41 16.74
CA ALA A 178 21.18 11.96 17.40
C ALA A 178 22.12 12.63 16.38
N LYS A 179 22.31 12.05 15.20
CA LYS A 179 23.08 12.64 14.09
C LYS A 179 22.42 13.91 13.55
N LEU A 180 21.11 13.88 13.32
CA LEU A 180 20.35 15.07 12.89
C LEU A 180 20.47 16.19 13.91
N TYR A 181 20.23 15.90 15.17
CA TYR A 181 20.32 16.89 16.23
C TYR A 181 21.70 17.52 16.36
N ALA A 182 22.76 16.70 16.29
CA ALA A 182 24.14 17.18 16.29
C ALA A 182 24.42 18.10 15.10
N ARG A 183 23.87 17.79 13.90
CA ARG A 183 24.01 18.64 12.72
C ARG A 183 23.27 19.96 12.89
N LEU A 184 22.00 19.94 13.31
CA LEU A 184 21.22 21.15 13.54
C LEU A 184 21.87 22.06 14.57
N GLN A 185 22.44 21.50 15.65
CA GLN A 185 23.19 22.23 16.67
C GLN A 185 24.49 22.86 16.10
N ARG A 186 25.19 22.12 15.24
CA ARG A 186 26.39 22.63 14.56
C ARG A 186 26.01 23.79 13.63
N ASP A 187 25.00 23.62 12.80
CA ASP A 187 24.59 24.59 11.80
C ASP A 187 24.12 25.89 12.47
N ARG A 188 23.37 25.79 13.57
CA ARG A 188 23.00 26.93 14.41
C ARG A 188 24.21 27.66 14.99
N ARG A 189 25.21 26.94 15.50
CA ARG A 189 26.45 27.55 16.04
C ARG A 189 27.28 28.25 14.98
N LEU A 190 27.31 27.72 13.76
CA LEU A 190 28.03 28.26 12.62
C LEU A 190 27.26 29.37 11.90
N ASN A 191 26.02 29.65 12.33
CA ASN A 191 25.13 30.64 11.71
C ASN A 191 24.99 30.41 10.18
N ILE A 192 24.88 29.13 9.79
CA ILE A 192 24.70 28.72 8.40
C ILE A 192 23.26 29.14 8.01
N GLU A 193 23.18 29.91 6.93
CA GLU A 193 21.87 30.25 6.34
C GLU A 193 21.09 28.99 5.98
N GLU A 194 19.80 29.01 6.26
CA GLU A 194 18.92 27.90 5.93
C GLU A 194 18.94 27.65 4.43
N ALA A 195 19.06 26.39 4.04
CA ALA A 195 18.90 26.00 2.65
C ALA A 195 17.57 26.53 2.11
N PHE A 196 17.62 27.21 0.97
CA PHE A 196 16.45 27.81 0.35
C PHE A 196 15.35 26.78 0.00
N CYS A 197 15.78 25.55 -0.36
CA CYS A 197 14.91 24.42 -0.67
C CYS A 197 15.15 23.28 0.31
N ALA A 198 14.09 22.63 0.80
CA ALA A 198 14.16 21.50 1.73
C ALA A 198 14.78 20.23 1.13
N ASN A 199 15.02 20.21 -0.16
CA ASN A 199 15.71 19.12 -0.84
C ASN A 199 17.18 19.03 -0.38
N ILE A 200 17.34 18.80 0.92
CA ILE A 200 18.62 18.61 1.55
C ILE A 200 18.97 17.14 1.40
N GLU A 201 19.93 16.92 0.54
CA GLU A 201 20.56 15.65 0.24
C GLU A 201 20.58 14.67 1.40
N GLY A 202 19.84 13.58 1.24
CA GLY A 202 20.09 12.31 1.90
C GLY A 202 19.73 12.17 3.39
N LEU A 203 19.38 13.22 4.13
CA LEU A 203 19.10 13.06 5.55
C LEU A 203 17.68 12.54 5.82
N LEU A 204 16.72 13.01 5.06
CA LEU A 204 15.32 12.52 5.15
C LEU A 204 15.19 11.11 4.58
N ASP A 205 16.00 10.74 3.57
CA ASP A 205 16.08 9.37 3.06
C ASP A 205 16.49 8.37 4.14
N HIS A 206 17.41 8.77 5.04
CA HIS A 206 17.80 7.95 6.17
C HIS A 206 16.71 7.82 7.23
N LEU A 207 15.82 8.79 7.36
CA LEU A 207 14.67 8.74 8.26
C LEU A 207 13.46 8.03 7.66
N LEU A 208 13.52 7.65 6.38
CA LEU A 208 12.38 7.06 5.66
C LEU A 208 11.12 7.96 5.67
N ILE A 209 11.31 9.27 5.72
CA ILE A 209 10.25 10.26 5.58
C ILE A 209 10.21 10.66 4.12
N GLU A 210 9.19 10.19 3.43
CA GLU A 210 8.99 10.49 2.02
C GLU A 210 8.21 11.79 1.83
N PRO A 211 8.53 12.57 0.77
CA PRO A 211 7.70 13.69 0.38
C PRO A 211 6.27 13.27 0.07
N THR A 212 5.33 14.16 0.29
CA THR A 212 3.95 13.97 -0.14
C THR A 212 3.81 14.38 -1.59
N TYR A 213 3.37 13.46 -2.45
CA TYR A 213 3.15 13.72 -3.88
C TYR A 213 1.68 14.01 -4.19
N PHE A 214 1.44 14.80 -5.24
CA PHE A 214 0.10 15.20 -5.66
C PHE A 214 -0.12 14.98 -7.16
N GLU A 215 -1.35 14.72 -7.52
CA GLU A 215 -1.77 14.72 -8.92
C GLU A 215 -1.76 16.15 -9.51
N THR A 216 -1.86 16.23 -10.83
CA THR A 216 -1.94 17.52 -11.55
C THR A 216 -3.13 18.33 -11.03
N ASN A 217 -2.88 19.59 -10.68
CA ASN A 217 -3.88 20.54 -10.14
C ASN A 217 -4.56 20.09 -8.83
N LYS A 218 -4.04 19.03 -8.17
CA LYS A 218 -4.57 18.56 -6.89
C LYS A 218 -3.69 18.99 -5.73
N TYR A 219 -4.33 19.09 -4.57
CA TYR A 219 -3.72 19.35 -3.27
C TYR A 219 -4.33 18.48 -2.15
N ASP A 220 -5.28 17.63 -2.47
CA ASP A 220 -5.84 16.59 -1.61
C ASP A 220 -4.99 15.31 -1.72
N ILE A 221 -4.95 14.53 -0.65
CA ILE A 221 -4.12 13.34 -0.52
C ILE A 221 -4.90 12.10 -0.07
N ASP A 222 -6.20 12.09 -0.24
CA ASP A 222 -7.06 10.99 0.22
C ASP A 222 -6.62 9.62 -0.32
N ALA A 223 -6.13 9.56 -1.56
CA ALA A 223 -5.62 8.33 -2.17
C ALA A 223 -4.24 7.87 -1.61
N TYR A 224 -3.47 8.80 -0.99
CA TYR A 224 -2.09 8.56 -0.53
C TYR A 224 -1.96 8.45 0.99
N VAL A 225 -2.99 8.72 1.77
CA VAL A 225 -2.94 8.69 3.24
C VAL A 225 -2.42 7.36 3.78
N ASN A 226 -2.78 6.25 3.15
CA ASN A 226 -2.30 4.92 3.57
C ASN A 226 -0.81 4.69 3.27
N ALA A 227 -0.30 5.20 2.14
CA ALA A 227 1.11 5.07 1.78
C ALA A 227 2.01 5.97 2.64
N MET A 228 1.48 7.10 3.12
CA MET A 228 2.20 8.09 3.92
C MET A 228 2.04 7.93 5.43
N ASN A 229 1.18 7.02 5.87
CA ASN A 229 0.90 6.81 7.29
C ASN A 229 2.19 6.62 8.11
N ARG A 230 3.19 5.94 7.56
CA ARG A 230 4.48 5.72 8.20
C ARG A 230 5.28 7.02 8.36
N SER A 231 5.36 7.86 7.33
CA SER A 231 6.08 9.13 7.39
C SER A 231 5.46 10.04 8.45
N TYR A 232 4.13 10.09 8.53
CA TYR A 232 3.42 10.83 9.58
C TYR A 232 3.67 10.27 10.98
N GLN A 233 3.67 8.96 11.16
CA GLN A 233 3.98 8.32 12.44
C GLN A 233 5.41 8.63 12.90
N LEU A 234 6.37 8.62 11.97
CA LEU A 234 7.75 8.99 12.29
C LEU A 234 7.86 10.48 12.64
N MET A 235 7.18 11.36 11.92
CA MET A 235 7.14 12.78 12.24
C MET A 235 6.51 13.06 13.59
N GLU A 236 5.39 12.40 13.92
CA GLU A 236 4.75 12.47 15.22
C GLU A 236 5.71 12.05 16.35
N LEU A 237 6.37 10.91 16.17
CA LEU A 237 7.35 10.40 17.14
C LEU A 237 8.51 11.40 17.34
N ILE A 238 9.06 11.93 16.25
CA ILE A 238 10.16 12.89 16.30
C ILE A 238 9.74 14.18 17.05
N LEU A 239 8.58 14.71 16.67
CA LEU A 239 8.12 15.97 17.24
C LEU A 239 7.72 15.84 18.71
N ASN A 240 7.19 14.70 19.13
CA ASN A 240 6.83 14.46 20.54
C ASN A 240 8.03 14.14 21.44
N ASP A 241 9.05 13.42 20.89
CA ASP A 241 10.24 13.04 21.67
C ASP A 241 11.31 14.14 21.73
N TYR A 242 11.31 15.08 20.77
CA TYR A 242 12.32 16.14 20.64
C TYR A 242 11.66 17.52 20.58
N GLN A 243 11.30 18.05 21.76
CA GLN A 243 10.56 19.32 21.89
C GLN A 243 11.28 20.56 21.35
N ASP A 244 12.60 20.47 21.14
CA ASP A 244 13.42 21.56 20.55
C ASP A 244 13.34 21.56 19.02
N ILE A 245 12.73 20.55 18.42
CA ILE A 245 12.60 20.45 16.98
C ILE A 245 11.23 20.99 16.55
N MET A 246 11.23 21.75 15.47
CA MET A 246 10.06 22.18 14.74
C MET A 246 10.05 21.58 13.34
N LEU A 247 8.89 21.48 12.73
CA LEU A 247 8.71 21.01 11.37
C LEU A 247 8.26 22.16 10.46
N GLN A 248 9.01 22.36 9.37
CA GLN A 248 8.59 23.21 8.26
C GLN A 248 8.19 22.35 7.07
N LEU A 249 7.02 22.60 6.50
CA LEU A 249 6.54 21.97 5.30
C LEU A 249 6.75 22.91 4.11
N GLU A 250 7.31 22.39 3.02
CA GLU A 250 7.54 23.17 1.80
C GLU A 250 6.70 22.60 0.65
N GLY A 251 5.68 23.35 0.26
CA GLY A 251 4.84 23.00 -0.88
C GLY A 251 5.50 23.38 -2.20
N ASN A 252 5.49 22.47 -3.17
CA ASN A 252 6.09 22.63 -4.48
C ASN A 252 5.07 22.36 -5.60
N ALA A 253 5.27 23.00 -6.74
CA ALA A 253 4.54 22.78 -7.99
C ALA A 253 5.51 22.46 -9.12
N ASP A 254 5.03 21.81 -10.18
CA ASP A 254 5.79 21.68 -11.42
C ASP A 254 5.78 23.00 -12.22
N LEU A 255 6.60 23.09 -13.27
CA LEU A 255 6.79 24.31 -14.06
C LEU A 255 5.59 24.72 -14.94
N ARG A 256 4.50 23.94 -14.94
CA ARG A 256 3.32 24.25 -15.74
C ARG A 256 2.42 25.24 -15.02
N GLY A 257 1.97 26.25 -15.71
CA GLY A 257 1.13 27.31 -15.14
C GLY A 257 1.87 28.62 -14.95
N THR A 258 1.21 29.59 -14.32
CA THR A 258 1.83 30.87 -13.98
C THR A 258 2.48 30.77 -12.59
N ASN A 259 3.49 31.58 -12.32
CA ASN A 259 4.16 31.61 -11.01
C ASN A 259 3.15 31.86 -9.87
N ASP A 260 2.21 32.81 -10.02
CA ASP A 260 1.20 33.11 -9.00
C ASP A 260 0.28 31.91 -8.74
N TYR A 261 -0.13 31.23 -9.82
CA TYR A 261 -0.92 30.00 -9.71
C TYR A 261 -0.16 28.90 -8.99
N ASN A 262 1.11 28.68 -9.37
CA ASN A 262 1.97 27.65 -8.78
C ASN A 262 2.27 27.95 -7.31
N LYS A 263 2.46 29.22 -6.93
CA LYS A 263 2.57 29.62 -5.53
C LYS A 263 1.28 29.34 -4.74
N ALA A 264 0.12 29.70 -5.25
CA ALA A 264 -1.16 29.42 -4.61
C ALA A 264 -1.46 27.92 -4.49
N LEU A 265 -1.07 27.11 -5.49
CA LEU A 265 -1.22 25.66 -5.46
C LEU A 265 -0.27 25.01 -4.43
N ALA A 266 0.98 25.46 -4.40
CA ALA A 266 1.99 25.00 -3.44
C ALA A 266 1.61 25.35 -1.98
N GLU A 267 1.00 26.51 -1.78
CA GLU A 267 0.43 26.89 -0.48
C GLU A 267 -0.64 25.89 0.00
N ARG A 268 -1.55 25.50 -0.85
CA ARG A 268 -2.58 24.50 -0.53
C ARG A 268 -1.97 23.12 -0.29
N ARG A 269 -0.91 22.75 -1.02
CA ARG A 269 -0.24 21.46 -0.90
C ARG A 269 0.43 21.27 0.46
N TRP A 270 1.14 22.28 1.01
CA TRP A 270 1.72 22.09 2.34
C TRP A 270 0.67 22.15 3.47
N ARG A 271 -0.42 22.87 3.28
CA ARG A 271 -1.50 22.93 4.29
C ARG A 271 -2.22 21.61 4.50
N THR A 272 -2.32 20.78 3.48
CA THR A 272 -3.00 19.48 3.57
C THR A 272 -2.28 18.52 4.53
N PRO A 273 -0.99 18.18 4.36
CA PRO A 273 -0.28 17.33 5.31
C PRO A 273 -0.12 17.99 6.70
N SER A 274 0.02 19.33 6.78
CA SER A 274 0.03 20.02 8.05
C SER A 274 -1.26 19.77 8.85
N ARG A 275 -2.42 19.89 8.21
CA ARG A 275 -3.71 19.60 8.83
C ARG A 275 -3.80 18.15 9.30
N ILE A 276 -3.33 17.20 8.50
CA ILE A 276 -3.33 15.77 8.86
C ILE A 276 -2.47 15.54 10.11
N LEU A 277 -1.26 16.09 10.18
CA LEU A 277 -0.39 15.97 11.34
C LEU A 277 -1.05 16.51 12.61
N VAL A 278 -1.73 17.64 12.52
CA VAL A 278 -2.36 18.28 13.68
C VAL A 278 -3.66 17.58 14.10
N THR A 279 -4.44 17.05 13.16
CA THR A 279 -5.79 16.50 13.44
C THR A 279 -5.83 14.99 13.66
N LEU A 280 -4.99 14.23 13.00
CA LEU A 280 -5.00 12.75 13.05
C LEU A 280 -3.85 12.17 13.88
N TYR A 281 -2.72 12.86 13.88
CA TYR A 281 -1.56 12.51 14.68
C TYR A 281 -1.49 13.54 15.82
N THR A 282 -1.49 13.09 17.06
CA THR A 282 -1.51 13.92 18.26
C THR A 282 -0.18 14.67 18.43
N VAL A 283 0.20 15.47 17.43
CA VAL A 283 1.28 16.43 17.58
C VAL A 283 0.79 17.48 18.56
N GLN A 284 1.51 17.64 19.67
CA GLN A 284 1.12 18.58 20.72
C GLN A 284 0.92 19.98 20.13
N ALA A 285 -0.15 20.66 20.51
CA ALA A 285 -0.59 21.92 19.90
C ALA A 285 0.43 23.08 20.00
N ASP A 286 1.44 22.93 20.85
CA ASP A 286 2.53 23.88 21.07
C ASP A 286 3.78 23.60 20.21
N ILE A 287 3.81 22.49 19.46
CA ILE A 287 4.87 22.23 18.50
C ILE A 287 4.57 22.99 17.20
N PRO A 288 5.39 23.97 16.81
CA PRO A 288 5.11 24.75 15.63
C PRO A 288 5.36 23.91 14.37
N VAL A 289 4.26 23.63 13.67
CA VAL A 289 4.29 23.15 12.28
C VAL A 289 4.09 24.37 11.39
N THR A 290 5.13 24.76 10.69
CA THR A 290 5.12 25.92 9.79
C THR A 290 5.09 25.49 8.35
N GLY A 291 4.73 26.37 7.43
CA GLY A 291 4.72 26.03 6.01
C GLY A 291 5.17 27.18 5.14
N VAL A 292 5.80 26.83 4.03
CA VAL A 292 6.27 27.75 3.01
C VAL A 292 5.80 27.29 1.65
N SER A 293 5.28 28.22 0.85
CA SER A 293 5.01 28.00 -0.56
C SER A 293 6.24 28.30 -1.40
N ARG A 294 6.82 27.30 -2.04
CA ARG A 294 7.94 27.45 -2.98
C ARG A 294 7.46 27.65 -4.43
N GLY A 295 6.21 27.33 -4.74
CA GLY A 295 5.74 27.36 -6.11
C GLY A 295 6.57 26.44 -6.99
N GLU A 296 7.19 27.00 -8.03
CA GLU A 296 8.08 26.30 -8.97
C GLU A 296 9.58 26.55 -8.70
N GLU A 297 9.94 27.20 -7.59
CA GLU A 297 11.32 27.65 -7.33
C GLU A 297 12.26 26.50 -6.96
N CYS A 298 11.73 25.39 -6.38
CA CYS A 298 12.51 24.27 -5.89
C CYS A 298 12.33 23.00 -6.73
N GLN A 299 12.65 23.10 -8.03
CA GLN A 299 12.60 21.95 -8.92
C GLN A 299 13.71 20.94 -8.62
N LEU A 300 13.33 19.64 -8.64
CA LEU A 300 14.30 18.55 -8.58
C LEU A 300 15.07 18.45 -9.89
N GLU A 301 16.31 18.01 -9.84
CA GLU A 301 17.03 17.66 -11.05
C GLU A 301 16.32 16.53 -11.81
N ARG A 302 16.28 16.66 -13.13
CA ARG A 302 15.74 15.61 -13.98
C ARG A 302 16.72 14.44 -14.05
N LEU A 303 16.22 13.25 -13.71
CA LEU A 303 17.05 12.04 -13.75
C LEU A 303 17.38 11.67 -15.21
N LYS A 304 18.50 10.95 -15.38
CA LYS A 304 18.86 10.40 -16.68
C LYS A 304 17.74 9.47 -17.17
N ASP A 305 17.33 9.64 -18.39
CA ASP A 305 16.25 8.88 -19.05
C ASP A 305 14.83 9.06 -18.45
N GLU A 306 14.65 10.03 -17.55
CA GLU A 306 13.33 10.35 -16.99
C GLU A 306 12.48 11.12 -18.00
N SER A 307 11.24 10.68 -18.19
CA SER A 307 10.29 11.44 -19.00
C SER A 307 9.93 12.77 -18.33
N GLU A 308 9.59 13.76 -19.11
CA GLU A 308 9.16 15.07 -18.60
C GLU A 308 7.94 14.95 -17.68
N SER A 309 7.00 14.08 -18.02
CA SER A 309 5.82 13.80 -17.21
C SER A 309 6.17 13.20 -15.85
N ALA A 310 7.14 12.28 -15.78
CA ALA A 310 7.61 11.69 -14.55
C ALA A 310 8.32 12.74 -13.66
N TRP A 311 9.15 13.59 -14.28
CA TRP A 311 9.82 14.69 -13.61
C TRP A 311 8.81 15.70 -13.02
N TRP A 312 7.78 16.10 -13.76
CA TRP A 312 6.71 16.93 -13.22
C TRP A 312 5.99 16.26 -12.05
N THR A 313 5.77 14.95 -12.12
CA THR A 313 5.14 14.20 -11.02
C THR A 313 5.96 14.29 -9.74
N ARG A 314 7.29 14.15 -9.81
CA ARG A 314 8.18 14.31 -8.65
C ARG A 314 8.21 15.74 -8.11
N ASN A 315 7.96 16.75 -8.95
CA ASN A 315 7.94 18.15 -8.54
C ASN A 315 6.62 18.59 -7.91
N ARG A 316 5.55 17.83 -8.08
CA ARG A 316 4.27 18.07 -7.38
C ARG A 316 4.30 17.44 -5.98
N ARG A 317 4.96 18.10 -5.04
CA ARG A 317 5.24 17.52 -3.73
C ARG A 317 5.19 18.51 -2.60
N THR A 318 5.10 17.99 -1.39
CA THR A 318 5.45 18.71 -0.15
C THR A 318 6.64 18.01 0.49
N ASP A 319 7.68 18.76 0.73
CA ASP A 319 8.88 18.33 1.45
C ASP A 319 8.76 18.68 2.94
N TYR A 320 9.51 17.96 3.78
CA TYR A 320 9.52 18.12 5.22
C TYR A 320 10.92 18.50 5.70
N MET A 321 11.03 19.58 6.45
CA MET A 321 12.31 20.08 6.97
C MET A 321 12.25 20.20 8.49
N PHE A 322 13.14 19.53 9.19
CA PHE A 322 13.30 19.69 10.63
C PHE A 322 14.27 20.83 10.94
N LYS A 323 13.91 21.65 11.92
CA LYS A 323 14.69 22.79 12.40
C LYS A 323 14.73 22.79 13.92
N LEU A 324 15.75 23.45 14.51
CA LEU A 324 15.71 23.78 15.93
C LEU A 324 14.88 25.04 16.15
N ARG A 325 14.12 25.06 17.24
CA ARG A 325 13.42 26.26 17.72
C ARG A 325 14.34 27.39 18.07
#